data_9f872ef1a380f1382c1aec3a4de6a41e
#
_entry.id   9f872ef1a380f1382c1aec3a4de6a41e
#
_cell.length_a   1.000
_cell.length_b   1.000
_cell.length_c   1.000
_cell.angle_alpha   90.00
_cell.angle_beta   90.00
_cell.angle_gamma   90.00
#
_symmetry.space_group_name_H-M   'P 1'
#
loop_
_entity.id
_entity.type
_entity.pdbx_description
1 polymer ?
#
loop_
_entity_poly.entity_id
_entity_poly.type
_entity_poly.pdbx_seq_one_letter_code
_entity_poly.pdbx_strand_id
1 'polypeptide(L)' 'MTHLTSQNPEGKRIKMIFMDDPDPIEPGAMGTVVKVDGIGQIIVKWDSGRTLSVIPGEDQFEIED' A
#
# COMPACT_ATOMS: atom_id res chain seq x y z
N MET A 1 0.03 23.34 5.27
CA MET A 1 0.37 22.72 5.23
C MET A 1 0.71 21.89 5.27
N THR A 2 0.78 21.54 5.32
CA THR A 2 1.20 20.76 5.27
C THR A 2 1.43 19.98 5.32
N HIS A 3 1.50 19.54 5.26
CA HIS A 3 1.84 18.72 5.14
C HIS A 3 2.54 17.73 4.81
N LEU A 4 3.30 17.96 4.59
CA LEU A 4 4.19 16.99 4.02
C LEU A 4 4.43 15.82 4.90
N THR A 5 4.66 16.07 6.11
CA THR A 5 4.81 14.99 7.06
C THR A 5 3.57 14.17 7.17
N SER A 6 2.46 14.75 6.84
CA SER A 6 1.21 14.01 6.83
C SER A 6 1.14 13.01 5.69
N GLN A 7 2.17 12.97 4.86
CA GLN A 7 2.23 12.02 3.76
C GLN A 7 2.52 10.61 4.23
N ASN A 8 2.98 10.43 5.43
CA ASN A 8 3.28 9.10 5.93
C ASN A 8 1.98 8.29 6.03
N PRO A 9 1.85 7.20 5.26
CA PRO A 9 0.61 6.43 5.21
C PRO A 9 0.47 5.36 6.28
N GLU A 10 1.39 5.29 7.23
CA GLU A 10 1.33 4.25 8.26
C GLU A 10 -0.01 4.28 8.98
N GLY A 11 -0.63 3.12 9.09
CA GLY A 11 -1.91 2.97 9.76
C GLY A 11 -3.12 3.26 8.89
N LYS A 12 -2.90 3.78 7.69
CA LYS A 12 -4.01 4.09 6.79
C LYS A 12 -4.46 2.86 6.03
N ARG A 13 -5.67 2.91 5.52
CA ARG A 13 -6.19 1.85 4.67
C ARG A 13 -5.70 2.08 3.25
N ILE A 14 -5.49 0.98 2.52
CA ILE A 14 -5.03 1.02 1.15
C ILE A 14 -5.89 0.07 0.31
N LYS A 15 -6.18 0.49 -0.91
CA LYS A 15 -6.96 -0.30 -1.85
C LYS A 15 -6.10 -0.61 -3.07
N MET A 16 -6.05 -1.88 -3.44
CA MET A 16 -5.31 -2.30 -4.63
C MET A 16 -6.11 -2.00 -5.88
N ILE A 17 -5.47 -1.35 -6.86
CA ILE A 17 -6.04 -1.13 -8.17
C ILE A 17 -5.50 -2.16 -9.15
N PHE A 18 -4.16 -2.26 -9.25
CA PHE A 18 -3.51 -3.22 -10.12
C PHE A 18 -2.10 -3.48 -9.61
N MET A 19 -1.72 -4.74 -9.52
CA MET A 19 -0.37 -5.13 -9.11
C MET A 19 0.27 -5.96 -10.20
N ASP A 20 1.45 -5.54 -10.64
CA ASP A 20 2.24 -6.25 -11.64
C ASP A 20 3.14 -7.25 -10.92
N ASP A 21 2.63 -8.44 -10.68
CA ASP A 21 3.31 -9.46 -9.87
C ASP A 21 2.77 -10.82 -10.29
N PRO A 22 3.62 -11.87 -10.29
CA PRO A 22 3.15 -13.22 -10.65
C PRO A 22 2.06 -13.76 -9.74
N ASP A 23 2.01 -13.28 -8.49
CA ASP A 23 0.98 -13.70 -7.53
C ASP A 23 0.39 -12.44 -6.89
N PRO A 24 -0.35 -11.66 -7.66
CA PRO A 24 -0.73 -10.32 -7.23
C PRO A 24 -1.84 -10.31 -6.19
N ILE A 25 -1.89 -9.20 -5.47
CA ILE A 25 -3.08 -8.85 -4.69
C ILE A 25 -4.15 -8.46 -5.72
N GLU A 26 -5.34 -8.99 -5.57
CA GLU A 26 -6.38 -8.77 -6.57
C GLU A 26 -6.91 -7.34 -6.52
N PRO A 27 -7.34 -6.80 -7.67
CA PRO A 27 -7.94 -5.47 -7.71
C PRO A 27 -9.13 -5.37 -6.77
N GLY A 28 -9.21 -4.25 -6.06
CA GLY A 28 -10.28 -4.02 -5.11
C GLY A 28 -9.99 -4.49 -3.70
N ALA A 29 -8.93 -5.27 -3.50
CA ALA A 29 -8.57 -5.75 -2.18
C ALA A 29 -8.14 -4.59 -1.29
N MET A 30 -8.42 -4.72 0.00
CA MET A 30 -8.08 -3.70 0.98
C MET A 30 -7.04 -4.24 1.97
N GLY A 31 -6.27 -3.33 2.52
CA GLY A 31 -5.30 -3.66 3.54
C GLY A 31 -5.01 -2.46 4.43
N THR A 32 -4.07 -2.66 5.34
CA THR A 32 -3.63 -1.59 6.25
C THR A 32 -2.13 -1.42 6.08
N VAL A 33 -1.70 -0.19 5.89
CA VAL A 33 -0.28 0.12 5.73
C VAL A 33 0.41 -0.07 7.08
N VAL A 34 1.44 -0.92 7.09
CA VAL A 34 2.23 -1.17 8.30
C VAL A 34 3.32 -0.12 8.42
N LYS A 35 4.06 0.09 7.35
CA LYS A 35 5.12 1.10 7.33
C LYS A 35 5.61 1.29 5.89
N VAL A 36 6.43 2.31 5.71
CA VAL A 36 7.17 2.54 4.47
C VAL A 36 8.63 2.28 4.78
N ASP A 37 9.29 1.44 3.98
CA ASP A 37 10.69 1.14 4.25
C ASP A 37 11.63 2.19 3.64
N GLY A 38 12.93 1.99 3.85
CA GLY A 38 13.93 2.98 3.47
C GLY A 38 14.09 3.16 1.97
N ILE A 39 13.59 2.23 1.16
CA ILE A 39 13.66 2.35 -0.30
C ILE A 39 12.31 2.71 -0.91
N GLY A 40 11.35 3.06 -0.08
CA GLY A 40 10.06 3.59 -0.55
C GLY A 40 9.00 2.54 -0.82
N GLN A 41 9.23 1.28 -0.45
CA GLN A 41 8.19 0.27 -0.57
C GLN A 41 7.20 0.41 0.58
N ILE A 42 5.92 0.25 0.25
CA ILE A 42 4.86 0.37 1.24
C ILE A 42 4.48 -1.04 1.69
N ILE A 43 4.77 -1.35 2.94
CA ILE A 43 4.50 -2.67 3.48
C ILE A 43 3.08 -2.70 3.99
N VAL A 44 2.28 -3.62 3.45
CA VAL A 44 0.85 -3.68 3.70
C VAL A 44 0.47 -5.04 4.24
N LYS A 45 -0.36 -5.03 5.28
CA LYS A 45 -1.02 -6.25 5.74
C LYS A 45 -2.41 -6.26 5.12
N TRP A 46 -2.61 -7.15 4.18
CA TRP A 46 -3.86 -7.23 3.44
C TRP A 46 -4.92 -7.97 4.27
N ASP A 47 -6.16 -7.60 4.08
CA ASP A 47 -7.26 -8.17 4.87
C ASP A 47 -7.40 -9.68 4.66
N SER A 48 -6.91 -10.18 3.52
CA SER A 48 -6.90 -11.62 3.24
C SER A 48 -5.92 -12.39 4.11
N GLY A 49 -5.06 -11.70 4.85
CA GLY A 49 -4.04 -12.33 5.70
C GLY A 49 -2.65 -12.30 5.10
N ARG A 50 -2.50 -11.90 3.85
CA ARG A 50 -1.18 -11.78 3.22
C ARG A 50 -0.50 -10.51 3.70
N THR A 51 0.83 -10.54 3.70
CA THR A 51 1.64 -9.35 3.89
C THR A 51 2.50 -9.20 2.65
N LEU A 52 2.31 -8.13 1.91
CA LEU A 52 2.99 -7.93 0.63
C LEU A 52 3.18 -6.45 0.39
N SER A 53 4.39 -6.08 0.00
CA SER A 53 4.72 -4.68 -0.24
C SER A 53 4.15 -4.20 -1.56
N VAL A 54 3.85 -2.92 -1.62
CA VAL A 54 3.42 -2.22 -2.82
C VAL A 54 4.54 -1.29 -3.24
N ILE A 55 4.85 -1.28 -4.53
CA ILE A 55 5.95 -0.49 -5.08
C ILE A 55 5.37 0.67 -5.87
N PRO A 56 5.46 1.90 -5.33
CA PRO A 56 4.99 3.08 -6.07
C PRO A 56 5.67 3.16 -7.43
N GLY A 57 4.89 3.42 -8.46
CA GLY A 57 5.40 3.48 -9.82
C GLY A 57 5.26 2.20 -10.60
N GLU A 58 5.15 1.05 -9.92
CA GLU A 58 4.93 -0.24 -10.57
C GLU A 58 3.53 -0.76 -10.29
N ASP A 59 3.06 -0.57 -9.07
CA ASP A 59 1.74 -1.02 -8.67
C ASP A 59 0.82 0.18 -8.55
N GLN A 60 -0.45 -0.03 -8.88
CA GLN A 60 -1.45 1.03 -8.78
C GLN A 60 -2.33 0.78 -7.57
N PHE A 61 -2.49 1.79 -6.75
CA PHE A 61 -3.22 1.67 -5.50
C PHE A 61 -3.71 3.05 -5.06
N GLU A 62 -4.62 3.05 -4.09
CA GLU A 62 -5.13 4.29 -3.48
C GLU A 62 -4.98 4.18 -1.97
N ILE A 63 -4.49 5.25 -1.36
CA ILE A 63 -4.44 5.36 0.08
C ILE A 63 -5.73 6.08 0.50
N GLU A 64 -6.44 5.48 1.45
CA GLU A 64 -7.69 6.04 1.93
C GLU A 64 -7.51 6.56 3.34
N ASP A 65 -8.06 7.72 3.59
CA ASP A 65 -7.99 8.35 4.90
C ASP A 65 -9.10 7.88 5.82
#